data_25b1417dce19822a483422a79601b412
#
_entry.id   25b1417dce19822a483422a79601b412
#
_cell.length_a   1.000
_cell.length_b   1.000
_cell.length_c   1.000
_cell.angle_alpha   90.00
_cell.angle_beta   90.00
_cell.angle_gamma   90.00
#
_symmetry.space_group_name_H-M   'P 1'
#
loop_
_entity.id
_entity.type
_entity.pdbx_description
1 polymer ?
#
loop_
_entity_poly.entity_id
_entity_poly.type
_entity_poly.pdbx_seq_one_letter_code
_entity_poly.pdbx_strand_id
1 'polypeptide(L)'
;MIELLTADTPNGKKISIMLEEIKYDYKVKIINIYKDEQFKPEFKKISPFNKIPVIIDHDNNKSLFESGAILIYLGEKSGKFYDKEQRTIINQWLMGQMAYVGPMLGQHHQFHHYNPGKSEFGEKRYFKIAAQIYKNLDERLSISKFLAGEDYTIADIAT
;
A
#
# COMPACT_ATOMS: atom_id res chain seq x y z
N MET A 1 4.86 5.60 20.14
CA MET A 1 5.67 6.12 18.99
C MET A 1 5.80 5.04 17.93
N ILE A 2 5.59 5.40 16.67
CA ILE A 2 5.71 4.49 15.52
C ILE A 2 7.12 4.60 14.91
N GLU A 3 7.71 3.47 14.53
CA GLU A 3 8.89 3.40 13.67
C GLU A 3 8.48 2.78 12.34
N LEU A 4 8.69 3.52 11.24
CA LEU A 4 8.38 3.08 9.88
C LEU A 4 9.66 2.59 9.18
N LEU A 5 9.73 1.30 8.89
CA LEU A 5 10.80 0.68 8.10
C LEU A 5 10.36 0.63 6.65
N THR A 6 11.00 1.42 5.78
CA THR A 6 10.51 1.63 4.42
C THR A 6 11.63 1.91 3.41
N ALA A 7 11.26 1.98 2.14
CA ALA A 7 12.07 2.51 1.04
C ALA A 7 11.19 3.41 0.17
N ASP A 8 11.79 4.18 -0.74
CA ASP A 8 11.05 5.03 -1.67
C ASP A 8 10.31 4.19 -2.72
N THR A 9 9.14 3.71 -2.34
CA THR A 9 8.26 2.89 -3.15
C THR A 9 6.80 3.30 -2.94
N PRO A 10 5.90 3.01 -3.89
CA PRO A 10 4.47 3.30 -3.72
C PRO A 10 3.90 2.74 -2.41
N ASN A 11 4.23 1.48 -2.06
CA ASN A 11 3.72 0.87 -0.82
C ASN A 11 4.28 1.52 0.44
N GLY A 12 5.53 2.00 0.42
CA GLY A 12 6.11 2.76 1.52
C GLY A 12 5.41 4.11 1.72
N LYS A 13 5.09 4.79 0.61
CA LYS A 13 4.42 6.10 0.61
C LYS A 13 3.02 6.04 1.21
N LYS A 14 2.26 4.95 1.03
CA LYS A 14 0.95 4.78 1.67
C LYS A 14 1.02 4.99 3.18
N ILE A 15 2.04 4.45 3.82
CA ILE A 15 2.16 4.51 5.28
C ILE A 15 2.66 5.87 5.75
N SER A 16 3.61 6.49 5.04
CA SER A 16 4.00 7.86 5.38
C SER A 16 2.84 8.85 5.17
N ILE A 17 2.07 8.73 4.09
CA ILE A 17 0.85 9.53 3.89
C ILE A 17 -0.12 9.34 5.07
N MET A 18 -0.42 8.10 5.44
CA MET A 18 -1.32 7.83 6.56
C MET A 18 -0.83 8.45 7.87
N LEU A 19 0.47 8.31 8.18
CA LEU A 19 1.04 8.84 9.41
C LEU A 19 0.99 10.37 9.46
N GLU A 20 1.25 11.05 8.34
CA GLU A 20 1.11 12.50 8.21
C GLU A 20 -0.37 12.95 8.37
N GLU A 21 -1.31 12.27 7.71
CA GLU A 21 -2.74 12.59 7.77
C GLU A 21 -3.32 12.43 9.18
N ILE A 22 -2.90 11.42 9.92
CA ILE A 22 -3.32 11.24 11.32
C ILE A 22 -2.54 12.10 12.29
N LYS A 23 -1.45 12.74 11.85
CA LYS A 23 -0.54 13.59 12.65
C LYS A 23 0.11 12.82 13.81
N TYR A 24 0.61 11.63 13.53
CA TYR A 24 1.34 10.83 14.50
C TYR A 24 2.83 11.12 14.43
N ASP A 25 3.47 11.25 15.58
CA ASP A 25 4.91 11.27 15.67
C ASP A 25 5.49 9.91 15.31
N TYR A 26 6.38 9.89 14.32
CA TYR A 26 7.03 8.67 13.88
C TYR A 26 8.49 8.89 13.49
N LYS A 27 9.26 7.81 13.49
CA LYS A 27 10.63 7.77 12.97
C LYS A 27 10.68 6.93 11.72
N VAL A 28 11.51 7.34 10.77
CA VAL A 28 11.72 6.58 9.53
C VAL A 28 13.07 5.87 9.60
N LYS A 29 13.06 4.58 9.32
CA LYS A 29 14.24 3.76 9.07
C LYS A 29 14.24 3.30 7.62
N ILE A 30 15.18 3.80 6.85
CA ILE A 30 15.32 3.39 5.46
C ILE A 30 15.92 1.98 5.39
N ILE A 31 15.26 1.10 4.66
CA ILE A 31 15.73 -0.24 4.29
C ILE A 31 16.24 -0.16 2.86
N ASN A 32 17.54 -0.35 2.68
CA ASN A 32 18.13 -0.31 1.34
C ASN A 32 17.87 -1.62 0.60
N ILE A 33 16.79 -1.64 -0.17
CA ILE A 33 16.36 -2.81 -0.95
C ILE A 33 17.32 -3.17 -2.10
N TYR A 34 18.15 -2.22 -2.54
CA TYR A 34 19.19 -2.46 -3.56
C TYR A 34 20.46 -3.10 -2.98
N LYS A 35 20.59 -3.09 -1.64
CA LYS A 35 21.66 -3.76 -0.89
C LYS A 35 21.14 -4.99 -0.14
N ASP A 36 19.99 -5.49 -0.52
CA ASP A 36 19.37 -6.70 0.02
C ASP A 36 19.14 -6.67 1.54
N GLU A 37 18.99 -5.47 2.13
CA GLU A 37 18.76 -5.32 3.58
C GLU A 37 17.46 -5.97 4.04
N GLN A 38 16.45 -6.08 3.17
CA GLN A 38 15.19 -6.75 3.45
C GLN A 38 15.35 -8.27 3.64
N PHE A 39 16.47 -8.86 3.23
CA PHE A 39 16.75 -10.29 3.40
C PHE A 39 17.53 -10.62 4.66
N LYS A 40 17.95 -9.61 5.43
CA LYS A 40 18.64 -9.83 6.72
C LYS A 40 17.73 -10.59 7.69
N PRO A 41 18.30 -11.54 8.49
CA PRO A 41 17.51 -12.36 9.41
C PRO A 41 16.64 -11.58 10.39
N GLU A 42 17.13 -10.44 10.88
CA GLU A 42 16.38 -9.56 11.78
C GLU A 42 15.16 -8.94 11.12
N PHE A 43 15.27 -8.56 9.84
CA PHE A 43 14.13 -8.02 9.09
C PHE A 43 13.11 -9.12 8.75
N LYS A 44 13.58 -10.31 8.39
CA LYS A 44 12.72 -11.46 8.09
C LYS A 44 11.82 -11.84 9.27
N LYS A 45 12.27 -11.65 10.52
CA LYS A 45 11.46 -11.92 11.72
C LYS A 45 10.20 -11.05 11.79
N ILE A 46 10.24 -9.83 11.27
CA ILE A 46 9.15 -8.86 11.30
C ILE A 46 8.42 -8.70 9.95
N SER A 47 9.00 -9.23 8.87
CA SER A 47 8.42 -9.28 7.52
C SER A 47 8.76 -10.62 6.86
N PRO A 48 7.93 -11.66 7.04
CA PRO A 48 8.23 -13.01 6.54
C PRO A 48 8.43 -13.10 5.02
N PHE A 49 7.81 -12.20 4.28
CA PHE A 49 7.96 -12.09 2.82
C PHE A 49 9.11 -11.18 2.38
N ASN A 50 9.92 -10.66 3.31
CA ASN A 50 11.04 -9.75 3.03
C ASN A 50 10.59 -8.51 2.23
N LYS A 51 9.46 -7.92 2.61
CA LYS A 51 8.87 -6.75 1.94
C LYS A 51 8.76 -5.57 2.90
N ILE A 52 8.94 -4.39 2.36
CA ILE A 52 8.58 -3.11 2.99
C ILE A 52 7.19 -2.69 2.49
N PRO A 53 6.48 -1.83 3.24
CA PRO A 53 6.80 -1.27 4.54
C PRO A 53 6.54 -2.23 5.70
N VAL A 54 7.18 -1.94 6.84
CA VAL A 54 6.88 -2.52 8.14
C VAL A 54 6.76 -1.37 9.13
N ILE A 55 5.86 -1.46 10.10
CA ILE A 55 5.88 -0.58 11.27
C ILE A 55 6.20 -1.35 12.53
N ILE A 56 6.85 -0.66 13.48
CA ILE A 56 7.00 -1.10 14.87
C ILE A 56 6.28 -0.07 15.73
N ASP A 57 5.25 -0.50 16.42
CA ASP A 57 4.57 0.33 17.41
C ASP A 57 5.17 0.08 18.79
N HIS A 58 5.99 1.01 19.23
CA HIS A 58 6.70 0.93 20.51
C HIS A 58 5.78 1.08 21.72
N ASP A 59 4.54 1.57 21.56
CA ASP A 59 3.61 1.72 22.68
C ASP A 59 3.08 0.37 23.17
N ASN A 60 3.07 -0.64 22.29
CA ASN A 60 2.55 -1.98 22.59
C ASN A 60 3.45 -3.12 22.10
N ASN A 61 4.66 -2.81 21.64
CA ASN A 61 5.66 -3.76 21.13
C ASN A 61 5.14 -4.64 19.97
N LYS A 62 4.31 -4.08 19.10
CA LYS A 62 3.81 -4.78 17.91
C LYS A 62 4.58 -4.39 16.66
N SER A 63 4.98 -5.39 15.88
CA SER A 63 5.43 -5.19 14.50
C SER A 63 4.34 -5.64 13.52
N LEU A 64 4.11 -4.85 12.48
CA LEU A 64 3.12 -5.14 11.44
C LEU A 64 3.76 -5.01 10.07
N PHE A 65 3.50 -5.98 9.23
CA PHE A 65 3.83 -5.97 7.80
C PHE A 65 2.53 -5.97 6.98
N GLU A 66 2.62 -5.83 5.66
CA GLU A 66 1.55 -5.57 4.70
C GLU A 66 0.94 -4.16 4.83
N SER A 67 1.11 -3.35 3.77
CA SER A 67 0.66 -1.95 3.79
C SER A 67 -0.83 -1.82 4.07
N GLY A 68 -1.68 -2.72 3.55
CA GLY A 68 -3.12 -2.72 3.83
C GLY A 68 -3.44 -3.01 5.30
N ALA A 69 -2.76 -3.99 5.90
CA ALA A 69 -2.92 -4.31 7.32
C ALA A 69 -2.44 -3.16 8.23
N ILE A 70 -1.35 -2.51 7.85
CA ILE A 70 -0.83 -1.35 8.56
C ILE A 70 -1.82 -0.19 8.50
N LEU A 71 -2.42 0.08 7.34
CA LEU A 71 -3.45 1.12 7.19
C LEU A 71 -4.67 0.85 8.07
N ILE A 72 -5.18 -0.39 8.10
CA ILE A 72 -6.27 -0.78 9.00
C ILE A 72 -5.89 -0.53 10.45
N TYR A 73 -4.72 -1.00 10.88
CA TYR A 73 -4.23 -0.82 12.24
C TYR A 73 -4.14 0.65 12.64
N LEU A 74 -3.56 1.49 11.79
CA LEU A 74 -3.41 2.92 12.05
C LEU A 74 -4.78 3.63 12.04
N GLY A 75 -5.69 3.22 11.17
CA GLY A 75 -7.06 3.71 11.13
C GLY A 75 -7.83 3.39 12.42
N GLU A 76 -7.73 2.15 12.90
CA GLU A 76 -8.34 1.74 14.18
C GLU A 76 -7.70 2.45 15.39
N LYS A 77 -6.37 2.55 15.42
CA LYS A 77 -5.64 3.19 16.51
C LYS A 77 -5.93 4.69 16.60
N SER A 78 -6.06 5.37 15.47
CA SER A 78 -6.32 6.82 15.42
C SER A 78 -7.79 7.21 15.45
N GLY A 79 -8.69 6.28 15.09
CA GLY A 79 -10.11 6.58 14.85
C GLY A 79 -10.36 7.41 13.60
N LYS A 80 -9.41 7.49 12.65
CA LYS A 80 -9.51 8.29 11.43
C LYS A 80 -9.44 7.43 10.17
N PHE A 81 -10.15 7.84 9.13
CA PHE A 81 -10.13 7.26 7.78
C PHE A 81 -10.56 5.78 7.68
N TYR A 82 -11.09 5.20 8.78
CA TYR A 82 -11.57 3.82 8.83
C TYR A 82 -12.80 3.70 9.75
N ASP A 83 -13.89 4.32 9.33
CA ASP A 83 -15.15 4.34 10.07
C ASP A 83 -15.78 2.95 10.19
N LYS A 84 -16.38 2.63 11.36
CA LYS A 84 -16.97 1.32 11.66
C LYS A 84 -18.15 0.99 10.77
N GLU A 85 -19.00 1.96 10.50
CA GLU A 85 -20.24 1.77 9.72
C GLU A 85 -19.91 1.56 8.23
N GLN A 86 -18.77 2.10 7.77
CA GLN A 86 -18.32 2.01 6.38
C GLN A 86 -17.28 0.91 6.14
N ARG A 87 -16.89 0.13 7.15
CA ARG A 87 -15.81 -0.87 7.05
C ARG A 87 -15.93 -1.82 5.87
N THR A 88 -17.14 -2.28 5.58
CA THR A 88 -17.35 -3.23 4.49
C THR A 88 -16.94 -2.64 3.15
N ILE A 89 -17.40 -1.46 2.81
CA ILE A 89 -17.07 -0.82 1.53
C ILE A 89 -15.60 -0.37 1.48
N ILE A 90 -15.07 0.17 2.58
CA ILE A 90 -13.65 0.52 2.69
C ILE A 90 -12.77 -0.70 2.45
N ASN A 91 -13.08 -1.82 3.09
CA ASN A 91 -12.32 -3.06 2.93
C ASN A 91 -12.43 -3.65 1.53
N GLN A 92 -13.57 -3.53 0.85
CA GLN A 92 -13.71 -3.99 -0.54
C GLN A 92 -12.70 -3.26 -1.46
N TRP A 93 -12.62 -1.93 -1.36
CA TRP A 93 -11.69 -1.13 -2.15
C TRP A 93 -10.24 -1.36 -1.73
N LEU A 94 -9.97 -1.43 -0.42
CA LEU A 94 -8.65 -1.73 0.09
C LEU A 94 -8.15 -3.11 -0.36
N MET A 95 -8.98 -4.14 -0.28
CA MET A 95 -8.61 -5.48 -0.76
C MET A 95 -8.47 -5.52 -2.27
N GLY A 96 -9.31 -4.79 -3.01
CA GLY A 96 -9.16 -4.60 -4.45
C GLY A 96 -7.80 -3.99 -4.82
N GLN A 97 -7.35 -3.01 -4.04
CA GLN A 97 -6.02 -2.43 -4.22
C GLN A 97 -4.91 -3.46 -3.90
N MET A 98 -4.99 -4.16 -2.76
CA MET A 98 -3.96 -5.12 -2.33
C MET A 98 -3.88 -6.34 -3.25
N ALA A 99 -5.02 -6.86 -3.70
CA ALA A 99 -5.08 -8.10 -4.47
C ALA A 99 -4.95 -7.88 -5.99
N TYR A 100 -5.31 -6.72 -6.49
CA TYR A 100 -5.43 -6.50 -7.93
C TYR A 100 -4.72 -5.23 -8.42
N VAL A 101 -5.14 -4.04 -7.97
CA VAL A 101 -4.61 -2.77 -8.50
C VAL A 101 -3.10 -2.69 -8.32
N GLY A 102 -2.60 -2.80 -7.10
CA GLY A 102 -1.17 -2.71 -6.78
C GLY A 102 -0.34 -3.77 -7.50
N PRO A 103 -0.66 -5.07 -7.38
CA PRO A 103 0.09 -6.13 -8.07
C PRO A 103 0.07 -6.01 -9.59
N MET A 104 -1.07 -5.70 -10.21
CA MET A 104 -1.16 -5.63 -11.67
C MET A 104 -0.43 -4.40 -12.24
N LEU A 105 -0.54 -3.23 -11.60
CA LEU A 105 0.24 -2.05 -11.97
C LEU A 105 1.74 -2.28 -11.74
N GLY A 106 2.11 -3.01 -10.69
CA GLY A 106 3.48 -3.45 -10.45
C GLY A 106 4.01 -4.34 -11.58
N GLN A 107 3.22 -5.28 -12.08
CA GLN A 107 3.59 -6.11 -13.23
C GLN A 107 3.67 -5.28 -14.51
N HIS A 108 2.74 -4.35 -14.73
CA HIS A 108 2.86 -3.43 -15.86
C HIS A 108 4.19 -2.67 -15.81
N HIS A 109 4.56 -2.13 -14.64
CA HIS A 109 5.84 -1.44 -14.45
C HIS A 109 7.03 -2.36 -14.69
N GLN A 110 6.97 -3.62 -14.21
CA GLN A 110 8.00 -4.63 -14.40
C GLN A 110 8.29 -4.92 -15.89
N PHE A 111 7.26 -5.06 -16.71
CA PHE A 111 7.44 -5.39 -18.13
C PHE A 111 7.73 -4.16 -19.00
N HIS A 112 7.06 -3.03 -18.76
CA HIS A 112 7.21 -1.83 -19.59
C HIS A 112 8.38 -0.94 -19.21
N HIS A 113 8.76 -0.91 -17.92
CA HIS A 113 9.77 0.03 -17.44
C HIS A 113 11.10 -0.66 -17.13
N TYR A 114 11.08 -1.75 -16.34
CA TYR A 114 12.31 -2.41 -15.95
C TYR A 114 12.84 -3.40 -16.97
N ASN A 115 11.99 -4.02 -17.77
CA ASN A 115 12.38 -5.05 -18.75
C ASN A 115 11.70 -4.85 -20.12
N PRO A 116 11.79 -3.65 -20.73
CA PRO A 116 11.15 -3.41 -22.03
C PRO A 116 11.73 -4.34 -23.10
N GLY A 117 10.86 -4.88 -23.96
CA GLY A 117 11.22 -5.76 -25.05
C GLY A 117 11.57 -7.20 -24.64
N LYS A 118 11.51 -7.56 -23.35
CA LYS A 118 11.82 -8.93 -22.87
C LYS A 118 10.65 -9.90 -23.04
N SER A 119 9.41 -9.41 -23.10
CA SER A 119 8.23 -10.25 -23.27
C SER A 119 7.10 -9.44 -23.90
N GLU A 120 6.91 -9.57 -25.20
CA GLU A 120 5.81 -8.92 -25.91
C GLU A 120 4.44 -9.33 -25.35
N PHE A 121 4.27 -10.60 -24.97
CA PHE A 121 3.05 -11.09 -24.34
C PHE A 121 2.81 -10.42 -22.99
N GLY A 122 3.81 -10.33 -22.13
CA GLY A 122 3.72 -9.69 -20.82
C GLY A 122 3.38 -8.20 -20.94
N GLU A 123 4.08 -7.49 -21.82
CA GLU A 123 3.86 -6.07 -22.09
C GLU A 123 2.42 -5.82 -22.54
N LYS A 124 1.95 -6.50 -23.58
CA LYS A 124 0.58 -6.36 -24.10
C LYS A 124 -0.48 -6.72 -23.06
N ARG A 125 -0.26 -7.81 -22.32
CA ARG A 125 -1.18 -8.28 -21.28
C ARG A 125 -1.34 -7.23 -20.16
N TYR A 126 -0.23 -6.81 -19.58
CA TYR A 126 -0.28 -5.92 -18.41
C TYR A 126 -0.60 -4.48 -18.79
N PHE A 127 -0.32 -4.04 -20.01
CA PHE A 127 -0.84 -2.77 -20.52
C PHE A 127 -2.37 -2.75 -20.57
N LYS A 128 -3.00 -3.80 -21.11
CA LYS A 128 -4.47 -3.90 -21.14
C LYS A 128 -5.08 -3.91 -19.75
N ILE A 129 -4.45 -4.65 -18.82
CA ILE A 129 -4.91 -4.71 -17.43
C ILE A 129 -4.77 -3.34 -16.76
N ALA A 130 -3.64 -2.66 -16.93
CA ALA A 130 -3.42 -1.33 -16.38
C ALA A 130 -4.45 -0.31 -16.92
N ALA A 131 -4.67 -0.30 -18.24
CA ALA A 131 -5.67 0.56 -18.87
C ALA A 131 -7.08 0.31 -18.29
N GLN A 132 -7.46 -0.97 -18.11
CA GLN A 132 -8.75 -1.30 -17.52
C GLN A 132 -8.87 -0.89 -16.05
N ILE A 133 -7.79 -1.01 -15.27
CA ILE A 133 -7.76 -0.54 -13.88
C ILE A 133 -8.04 0.96 -13.82
N TYR A 134 -7.31 1.76 -14.59
CA TYR A 134 -7.53 3.20 -14.62
C TYR A 134 -8.94 3.58 -15.06
N LYS A 135 -9.47 2.89 -16.08
CA LYS A 135 -10.86 3.08 -16.52
C LYS A 135 -11.86 2.79 -15.41
N ASN A 136 -11.70 1.68 -14.67
CA ASN A 136 -12.61 1.32 -13.59
C ASN A 136 -12.54 2.32 -12.41
N LEU A 137 -11.32 2.82 -12.10
CA LEU A 137 -11.15 3.85 -11.07
C LEU A 137 -11.77 5.18 -11.49
N ASP A 138 -11.61 5.59 -12.76
CA ASP A 138 -12.20 6.80 -13.33
C ASP A 138 -13.74 6.72 -13.33
N GLU A 139 -14.32 5.59 -13.78
CA GLU A 139 -15.75 5.34 -13.72
C GLU A 139 -16.28 5.42 -12.27
N ARG A 140 -15.55 4.86 -11.29
CA ARG A 140 -15.94 4.96 -9.88
C ARG A 140 -15.92 6.40 -9.40
N LEU A 141 -14.86 7.14 -9.67
CA LEU A 141 -14.68 8.51 -9.21
C LEU A 141 -15.56 9.53 -9.97
N SER A 142 -16.13 9.15 -11.11
CA SER A 142 -17.13 9.98 -11.81
C SER A 142 -18.49 10.02 -11.10
N ILE A 143 -18.78 9.06 -10.24
CA ILE A 143 -20.05 8.92 -9.51
C ILE A 143 -19.90 8.97 -7.97
N SER A 144 -18.68 9.09 -7.49
CA SER A 144 -18.37 9.10 -6.06
C SER A 144 -17.15 9.96 -5.80
N LYS A 145 -17.17 10.75 -4.76
CA LYS A 145 -16.09 11.68 -4.43
C LYS A 145 -14.77 10.97 -4.11
N PHE A 146 -14.87 9.84 -3.42
CA PHE A 146 -13.77 8.95 -3.08
C PHE A 146 -14.13 7.49 -3.37
N LEU A 147 -13.16 6.57 -3.26
CA LEU A 147 -13.38 5.17 -3.61
C LEU A 147 -14.49 4.52 -2.76
N ALA A 148 -14.49 4.77 -1.46
CA ALA A 148 -15.47 4.18 -0.55
C ALA A 148 -16.78 4.99 -0.44
N GLY A 149 -16.86 6.20 -0.97
CA GLY A 149 -18.05 7.06 -0.88
C GLY A 149 -17.71 8.55 -0.81
N GLU A 150 -18.35 9.28 0.10
CA GLU A 150 -18.17 10.72 0.23
C GLU A 150 -16.94 11.12 1.07
N ASP A 151 -16.43 10.22 1.88
CA ASP A 151 -15.33 10.46 2.80
C ASP A 151 -14.01 9.88 2.32
N TYR A 152 -12.92 10.63 2.53
CA TYR A 152 -11.55 10.16 2.31
C TYR A 152 -11.19 9.07 3.32
N THR A 153 -10.71 7.94 2.85
CA THR A 153 -10.48 6.75 3.66
C THR A 153 -9.13 6.09 3.40
N ILE A 154 -8.80 5.07 4.18
CA ILE A 154 -7.59 4.26 3.94
C ILE A 154 -7.60 3.55 2.57
N ALA A 155 -8.74 3.39 1.93
CA ALA A 155 -8.84 2.86 0.58
C ALA A 155 -8.23 3.83 -0.45
N ASP A 156 -8.46 5.12 -0.27
CA ASP A 156 -7.92 6.19 -1.13
C ASP A 156 -6.42 6.38 -0.86
N ILE A 157 -6.00 6.36 0.41
CA ILE A 157 -4.57 6.40 0.79
C ILE A 157 -3.80 5.24 0.17
N ALA A 158 -4.44 4.08 0.03
CA ALA A 158 -3.83 2.89 -0.53
C ALA A 158 -3.71 2.91 -2.06
N THR A 159 -4.56 3.66 -2.77
CA THR A 159 -4.70 3.60 -4.24
C THR A 159 -4.02 4.75 -4.93
#